data_71ae86602ba36a7173e02fa940f1e853
#
_entry.id   71ae86602ba36a7173e02fa940f1e853
#
_cell.length_a   1.000
_cell.length_b   1.000
_cell.length_c   1.000
_cell.angle_alpha   90.00
_cell.angle_beta   90.00
_cell.angle_gamma   90.00
#
_symmetry.space_group_name_H-M   'P 1'
#
loop_
_entity.id
_entity.type
_entity.pdbx_description
1 polymer ?
#
loop_
_entity_poly.entity_id
_entity_poly.type
_entity_poly.pdbx_seq_one_letter_code
_entity_poly.pdbx_strand_id
1 'polypeptide(L)'
;MVKKTLMLGAIGYATLATISEPTFATQSLLFSELNEAMSQWQSSYQNTTAKDEFEQFKSNHIQQFSDFVELHFAEFDEFRNELISSWGEAQISEQARFVHYNQENNARLNIDFESNTLTVSLRHSDDLKLTPEDAYREFQQLLPAVDNAVLEVFFGDFITQIKQADFKPVTEYEIDNSRRAKSLLQAKQQIKKQTQQQIQLVERQLDDKLAQPTEPEQEEEAKLLLKQKRQQLERLKTKRLERLKTNIRELAKTTPNKEKVSEFTFKLPEHTKRPARAQTYISTVAKQSKRFDIVPSLVFSVMHTESHFNPLAKSAIPAYGLMQIVPTSAGVDVNRFLYSRDEPMPSTYLYIEDNNIEAGTAYLHILDKRYLKHINDPLSRKYCMIAAYNTGAGNVARVFNSDGSRNIRNASRIINSMTPERVLEALESGLPYDETKHYLKRVLEREPLYQEI
;
A
#
# COMPACT_ATOMS: atom_id res chain seq x y z
N MET A 1 -18.01 17.60 42.18
CA MET A 1 -19.09 16.63 41.88
C MET A 1 -19.74 17.00 40.57
N VAL A 2 -19.24 16.52 39.44
CA VAL A 2 -20.02 16.50 38.17
C VAL A 2 -19.63 15.20 37.48
N LYS A 3 -20.51 14.23 37.54
CA LYS A 3 -20.45 12.99 36.78
C LYS A 3 -20.73 13.31 35.31
N LYS A 4 -19.77 13.17 34.42
CA LYS A 4 -20.02 13.04 33.00
C LYS A 4 -20.08 11.57 32.64
N THR A 5 -21.27 11.08 32.45
CA THR A 5 -21.62 9.77 31.91
C THR A 5 -21.12 9.68 30.48
N LEU A 6 -20.14 8.82 30.21
CA LEU A 6 -19.81 8.41 28.86
C LEU A 6 -20.94 7.51 28.34
N MET A 7 -21.73 8.00 27.40
CA MET A 7 -22.62 7.18 26.60
C MET A 7 -21.79 6.32 25.64
N LEU A 8 -21.62 5.06 25.98
CA LEU A 8 -21.31 4.01 25.02
C LEU A 8 -22.57 3.78 24.17
N GLY A 9 -22.60 4.37 22.99
CA GLY A 9 -23.61 4.06 21.99
C GLY A 9 -23.44 2.62 21.54
N ALA A 10 -24.39 1.77 21.92
CA ALA A 10 -24.55 0.43 21.39
C ALA A 10 -24.75 0.51 19.87
N ILE A 11 -23.77 0.10 19.09
CA ILE A 11 -23.97 -0.17 17.68
C ILE A 11 -24.71 -1.51 17.60
N GLY A 12 -26.01 -1.39 17.29
CA GLY A 12 -26.90 -2.51 17.10
C GLY A 12 -26.41 -3.42 15.99
N TYR A 13 -26.41 -4.70 16.26
CA TYR A 13 -26.28 -5.75 15.27
C TYR A 13 -27.39 -5.63 14.23
N ALA A 14 -27.08 -5.11 13.07
CA ALA A 14 -27.90 -5.22 11.87
C ALA A 14 -27.38 -6.38 11.04
N THR A 15 -28.23 -7.34 10.88
CA THR A 15 -28.09 -8.62 10.21
C THR A 15 -27.75 -8.50 8.72
N LEU A 16 -26.97 -9.50 8.27
CA LEU A 16 -26.76 -9.94 6.89
C LEU A 16 -25.93 -9.00 6.00
N ALA A 17 -24.67 -9.32 6.10
CA ALA A 17 -23.56 -8.93 5.29
C ALA A 17 -23.78 -9.25 3.82
N THR A 18 -23.84 -8.21 3.03
CA THR A 18 -23.21 -8.21 1.72
C THR A 18 -21.70 -8.34 1.96
N ILE A 19 -21.04 -9.30 1.34
CA ILE A 19 -19.58 -9.45 1.33
C ILE A 19 -19.03 -8.30 0.49
N SER A 20 -18.99 -7.11 1.08
CA SER A 20 -18.31 -5.95 0.55
C SER A 20 -16.98 -5.84 1.31
N GLU A 21 -15.90 -5.57 0.59
CA GLU A 21 -14.65 -5.13 1.23
C GLU A 21 -14.99 -4.10 2.31
N PRO A 22 -14.40 -4.18 3.52
CA PRO A 22 -14.72 -3.25 4.61
C PRO A 22 -14.59 -1.82 4.10
N THR A 23 -15.67 -1.07 4.17
CA THR A 23 -15.77 0.27 3.59
C THR A 23 -14.73 1.21 4.20
N PHE A 24 -13.92 1.81 3.36
CA PHE A 24 -12.79 2.69 3.67
C PHE A 24 -13.12 3.85 4.61
N ALA A 25 -14.38 4.29 4.65
CA ALA A 25 -14.86 5.39 5.50
C ALA A 25 -14.70 5.11 7.01
N THR A 26 -14.86 3.86 7.44
CA THR A 26 -14.76 3.49 8.87
C THR A 26 -13.31 3.49 9.37
N GLN A 27 -12.34 3.22 8.51
CA GLN A 27 -10.92 3.18 8.87
C GLN A 27 -10.32 4.57 9.07
N SER A 28 -10.70 5.55 8.23
CA SER A 28 -10.17 6.92 8.32
C SER A 28 -10.73 7.68 9.52
N LEU A 29 -11.98 7.44 9.90
CA LEU A 29 -12.62 8.07 11.06
C LEU A 29 -11.93 7.67 12.38
N LEU A 30 -11.65 6.38 12.58
CA LEU A 30 -10.98 5.89 13.80
C LEU A 30 -9.57 6.45 13.97
N PHE A 31 -8.81 6.62 12.87
CA PHE A 31 -7.47 7.22 12.94
C PHE A 31 -7.52 8.74 13.16
N SER A 32 -8.50 9.45 12.60
CA SER A 32 -8.62 10.90 12.80
C SER A 32 -9.06 11.24 14.22
N GLU A 33 -10.03 10.52 14.77
CA GLU A 33 -10.50 10.71 16.17
C GLU A 33 -9.38 10.40 17.19
N LEU A 34 -8.58 9.37 16.90
CA LEU A 34 -7.48 8.96 17.77
C LEU A 34 -6.33 9.99 17.79
N ASN A 35 -6.02 10.60 16.66
CA ASN A 35 -4.98 11.64 16.56
C ASN A 35 -5.45 13.00 17.08
N GLU A 36 -6.72 13.32 16.90
CA GLU A 36 -7.32 14.54 17.44
C GLU A 36 -7.33 14.53 18.97
N ALA A 37 -7.63 13.38 19.58
CA ALA A 37 -7.51 13.18 21.02
C ALA A 37 -6.07 13.32 21.51
N MET A 38 -5.06 12.87 20.76
CA MET A 38 -3.63 13.02 21.08
C MET A 38 -3.17 14.47 21.04
N SER A 39 -3.56 15.25 20.03
CA SER A 39 -3.11 16.63 19.90
C SER A 39 -3.75 17.56 20.93
N GLN A 40 -5.02 17.32 21.28
CA GLN A 40 -5.71 18.04 22.36
C GLN A 40 -5.08 17.78 23.74
N TRP A 41 -4.56 16.59 23.94
CA TRP A 41 -3.95 16.20 25.20
C TRP A 41 -2.51 16.74 25.37
N GLN A 42 -1.70 16.75 24.31
CA GLN A 42 -0.36 17.34 24.31
C GLN A 42 -0.36 18.84 24.64
N SER A 43 -1.44 19.55 24.34
CA SER A 43 -1.54 20.99 24.63
C SER A 43 -1.90 21.34 26.08
N SER A 44 -2.31 20.38 26.91
CA SER A 44 -2.80 20.63 28.28
C SER A 44 -1.80 20.36 29.42
N TYR A 45 -0.53 20.12 29.12
CA TYR A 45 0.44 19.54 30.08
C TYR A 45 1.39 20.51 30.76
N GLN A 46 1.35 20.58 32.09
CA GLN A 46 2.36 21.24 32.96
C GLN A 46 2.59 20.61 34.35
N ASN A 47 2.30 19.33 34.65
CA ASN A 47 2.53 18.78 36.00
C ASN A 47 2.97 17.31 36.04
N THR A 48 3.72 16.90 37.09
CA THR A 48 4.36 15.57 37.28
C THR A 48 3.40 14.37 37.40
N THR A 49 2.19 14.53 37.87
CA THR A 49 1.13 13.50 37.86
C THR A 49 0.74 13.13 36.44
N ALA A 50 1.00 14.02 35.56
CA ALA A 50 0.81 13.99 34.14
C ALA A 50 1.71 12.98 33.42
N LYS A 51 2.90 12.66 33.93
CA LYS A 51 3.81 11.71 33.29
C LYS A 51 3.28 10.27 33.35
N ASP A 52 2.71 9.89 34.50
CA ASP A 52 2.14 8.55 34.67
C ASP A 52 0.85 8.36 33.86
N GLU A 53 0.00 9.39 33.83
CA GLU A 53 -1.21 9.41 32.98
C GLU A 53 -0.84 9.38 31.49
N PHE A 54 0.23 10.06 31.08
CA PHE A 54 0.75 10.02 29.72
C PHE A 54 1.30 8.64 29.35
N GLU A 55 2.07 8.00 30.19
CA GLU A 55 2.57 6.64 29.94
C GLU A 55 1.41 5.63 29.86
N GLN A 56 0.40 5.78 30.69
CA GLN A 56 -0.80 4.96 30.65
C GLN A 56 -1.63 5.22 29.37
N PHE A 57 -1.79 6.48 28.98
CA PHE A 57 -2.43 6.85 27.71
C PHE A 57 -1.68 6.30 26.52
N LYS A 58 -0.35 6.45 26.48
CA LYS A 58 0.56 5.92 25.44
C LYS A 58 0.45 4.39 25.34
N SER A 59 0.45 3.71 26.49
CA SER A 59 0.29 2.25 26.54
C SER A 59 -1.06 1.80 26.00
N ASN A 60 -2.15 2.46 26.43
CA ASN A 60 -3.50 2.19 25.94
C ASN A 60 -3.63 2.43 24.44
N HIS A 61 -3.02 3.51 23.95
CA HIS A 61 -3.04 3.86 22.53
C HIS A 61 -2.26 2.84 21.65
N ILE A 62 -1.11 2.39 22.14
CA ILE A 62 -0.34 1.32 21.49
C ILE A 62 -1.15 0.03 21.45
N GLN A 63 -1.87 -0.28 22.52
CA GLN A 63 -2.72 -1.47 22.58
C GLN A 63 -3.89 -1.37 21.59
N GLN A 64 -4.60 -0.24 21.58
CA GLN A 64 -5.70 0.01 20.64
C GLN A 64 -5.24 -0.07 19.17
N PHE A 65 -4.07 0.48 18.85
CA PHE A 65 -3.47 0.32 17.52
C PHE A 65 -3.16 -1.14 17.20
N SER A 66 -2.60 -1.87 18.17
CA SER A 66 -2.31 -3.30 18.00
C SER A 66 -3.57 -4.12 17.76
N ASP A 67 -4.63 -3.85 18.52
CA ASP A 67 -5.92 -4.53 18.40
C ASP A 67 -6.59 -4.22 17.06
N PHE A 68 -6.53 -2.97 16.61
CA PHE A 68 -7.01 -2.57 15.30
C PHE A 68 -6.26 -3.28 14.16
N VAL A 69 -4.93 -3.31 14.22
CA VAL A 69 -4.09 -4.00 13.21
C VAL A 69 -4.38 -5.51 13.21
N GLU A 70 -4.55 -6.10 14.39
CA GLU A 70 -4.90 -7.52 14.52
C GLU A 70 -6.27 -7.81 13.91
N LEU A 71 -7.28 -6.98 14.19
CA LEU A 71 -8.63 -7.13 13.65
C LEU A 71 -8.62 -6.99 12.13
N HIS A 72 -7.98 -5.95 11.60
CA HIS A 72 -7.88 -5.73 10.15
C HIS A 72 -7.24 -6.90 9.41
N PHE A 73 -6.16 -7.46 9.95
CA PHE A 73 -5.55 -8.64 9.34
C PHE A 73 -6.38 -9.91 9.52
N ALA A 74 -7.14 -10.01 10.60
CA ALA A 74 -8.03 -11.14 10.79
C ALA A 74 -9.13 -11.16 9.71
N GLU A 75 -9.79 -10.01 9.48
CA GLU A 75 -10.80 -9.84 8.44
C GLU A 75 -10.22 -10.10 7.03
N PHE A 76 -9.06 -9.52 6.74
CA PHE A 76 -8.37 -9.76 5.47
C PHE A 76 -8.00 -11.22 5.25
N ASP A 77 -7.48 -11.90 6.28
CA ASP A 77 -7.10 -13.31 6.21
C ASP A 77 -8.34 -14.21 6.06
N GLU A 78 -9.45 -13.84 6.70
CA GLU A 78 -10.74 -14.55 6.57
C GLU A 78 -11.29 -14.43 5.15
N PHE A 79 -11.40 -13.22 4.62
CA PHE A 79 -11.82 -12.97 3.24
C PHE A 79 -10.94 -13.70 2.22
N ARG A 80 -9.61 -13.64 2.35
CA ARG A 80 -8.69 -14.37 1.50
C ARG A 80 -8.93 -15.90 1.56
N ASN A 81 -9.14 -16.44 2.76
CA ASN A 81 -9.36 -17.87 2.94
C ASN A 81 -10.70 -18.32 2.36
N GLU A 82 -11.73 -17.47 2.44
CA GLU A 82 -13.02 -17.69 1.80
C GLU A 82 -12.88 -17.76 0.27
N LEU A 83 -12.13 -16.82 -0.32
CA LEU A 83 -11.82 -16.86 -1.75
C LEU A 83 -11.05 -18.12 -2.15
N ILE A 84 -10.06 -18.56 -1.36
CA ILE A 84 -9.34 -19.81 -1.63
C ILE A 84 -10.28 -21.00 -1.55
N SER A 85 -11.21 -21.00 -0.61
CA SER A 85 -12.20 -22.08 -0.49
C SER A 85 -13.14 -22.13 -1.69
N SER A 86 -13.67 -20.99 -2.11
CA SER A 86 -14.71 -20.89 -3.16
C SER A 86 -14.14 -20.89 -4.58
N TRP A 87 -12.98 -20.28 -4.81
CA TRP A 87 -12.37 -20.12 -6.14
C TRP A 87 -11.12 -20.98 -6.38
N GLY A 88 -10.63 -21.67 -5.34
CA GLY A 88 -9.34 -22.37 -5.38
C GLY A 88 -8.14 -21.43 -5.28
N GLU A 89 -8.36 -20.11 -5.36
CA GLU A 89 -7.34 -19.06 -5.26
C GLU A 89 -7.95 -17.76 -4.72
N ALA A 90 -7.11 -16.89 -4.18
CA ALA A 90 -7.51 -15.54 -3.79
C ALA A 90 -6.88 -14.51 -4.71
N GLN A 91 -7.66 -13.90 -5.59
CA GLN A 91 -7.26 -12.69 -6.29
C GLN A 91 -7.84 -11.49 -5.55
N ILE A 92 -6.98 -10.56 -5.18
CA ILE A 92 -7.33 -9.39 -4.35
C ILE A 92 -6.70 -8.17 -5.03
N SER A 93 -7.34 -7.01 -4.88
CA SER A 93 -6.82 -5.75 -5.40
C SER A 93 -5.43 -5.44 -4.79
N GLU A 94 -4.50 -5.04 -5.65
CA GLU A 94 -3.11 -4.69 -5.33
C GLU A 94 -2.74 -3.37 -6.04
N GLN A 95 -1.50 -2.96 -5.93
CA GLN A 95 -1.01 -1.71 -6.54
C GLN A 95 -1.31 -1.61 -8.04
N ALA A 96 -1.01 -2.67 -8.81
CA ALA A 96 -1.20 -2.71 -10.26
C ALA A 96 -2.45 -3.48 -10.70
N ARG A 97 -3.31 -3.86 -9.78
CA ARG A 97 -4.47 -4.71 -10.05
C ARG A 97 -5.69 -4.24 -9.28
N PHE A 98 -6.81 -4.12 -9.98
CA PHE A 98 -8.13 -3.95 -9.40
C PHE A 98 -8.92 -5.23 -9.57
N VAL A 99 -9.52 -5.73 -8.48
CA VAL A 99 -10.34 -6.95 -8.49
C VAL A 99 -11.68 -6.64 -7.83
N HIS A 100 -12.76 -7.04 -8.50
CA HIS A 100 -14.12 -6.91 -7.97
C HIS A 100 -14.90 -8.22 -8.15
N TYR A 101 -15.60 -8.65 -7.11
CA TYR A 101 -16.47 -9.82 -7.12
C TYR A 101 -17.93 -9.37 -7.11
N ASN A 102 -18.82 -10.09 -7.79
CA ASN A 102 -20.25 -9.84 -7.67
C ASN A 102 -20.78 -10.33 -6.30
N GLN A 103 -22.01 -9.93 -5.96
CA GLN A 103 -22.62 -10.26 -4.67
C GLN A 103 -22.79 -11.78 -4.44
N GLU A 104 -22.99 -12.55 -5.50
CA GLU A 104 -23.14 -14.01 -5.43
C GLU A 104 -21.80 -14.74 -5.33
N ASN A 105 -20.68 -14.00 -5.41
CA ASN A 105 -19.33 -14.55 -5.40
C ASN A 105 -19.10 -15.65 -6.46
N ASN A 106 -19.76 -15.53 -7.62
CA ASN A 106 -19.65 -16.46 -8.75
C ASN A 106 -19.06 -15.80 -10.00
N ALA A 107 -18.90 -14.47 -10.04
CA ALA A 107 -18.24 -13.74 -11.10
C ALA A 107 -17.20 -12.77 -10.51
N ARG A 108 -16.09 -12.62 -11.22
CA ARG A 108 -14.97 -11.77 -10.83
C ARG A 108 -14.47 -10.96 -12.03
N LEU A 109 -14.33 -9.66 -11.84
CA LEU A 109 -13.64 -8.75 -12.74
C LEU A 109 -12.22 -8.49 -12.22
N ASN A 110 -11.22 -8.68 -13.07
CA ASN A 110 -9.83 -8.36 -12.78
C ASN A 110 -9.30 -7.40 -13.85
N ILE A 111 -8.88 -6.21 -13.44
CA ILE A 111 -8.22 -5.22 -14.29
C ILE A 111 -6.74 -5.16 -13.89
N ASP A 112 -5.87 -5.60 -14.79
CA ASP A 112 -4.43 -5.59 -14.59
C ASP A 112 -3.82 -4.41 -15.37
N PHE A 113 -3.35 -3.42 -14.63
CA PHE A 113 -2.77 -2.19 -15.15
C PHE A 113 -1.35 -2.41 -15.71
N GLU A 114 -0.66 -3.47 -15.29
CA GLU A 114 0.68 -3.78 -15.78
C GLU A 114 0.63 -4.46 -17.15
N SER A 115 -0.18 -5.50 -17.27
CA SER A 115 -0.36 -6.24 -18.52
C SER A 115 -1.34 -5.59 -19.49
N ASN A 116 -2.08 -4.57 -19.04
CA ASN A 116 -3.12 -3.88 -19.80
C ASN A 116 -4.25 -4.82 -20.22
N THR A 117 -4.67 -5.70 -19.30
CA THR A 117 -5.69 -6.72 -19.55
C THR A 117 -6.85 -6.60 -18.58
N LEU A 118 -8.03 -6.93 -19.08
CA LEU A 118 -9.22 -7.17 -18.30
C LEU A 118 -9.57 -8.65 -18.40
N THR A 119 -9.84 -9.28 -17.27
CA THR A 119 -10.28 -10.67 -17.22
C THR A 119 -11.60 -10.76 -16.46
N VAL A 120 -12.58 -11.40 -17.08
CA VAL A 120 -13.81 -11.83 -16.42
C VAL A 120 -13.67 -13.32 -16.13
N SER A 121 -13.79 -13.69 -14.88
CA SER A 121 -13.75 -15.08 -14.42
C SER A 121 -15.14 -15.46 -13.90
N LEU A 122 -15.65 -16.61 -14.35
CA LEU A 122 -16.96 -17.14 -14.01
C LEU A 122 -16.82 -18.51 -13.36
N ARG A 123 -17.36 -18.65 -12.15
CA ARG A 123 -17.45 -19.93 -11.44
C ARG A 123 -18.76 -20.62 -11.78
N HIS A 124 -18.70 -21.87 -12.17
CA HIS A 124 -19.86 -22.64 -12.63
C HIS A 124 -19.72 -24.14 -12.37
N SER A 125 -20.82 -24.88 -12.53
CA SER A 125 -20.80 -26.34 -12.46
C SER A 125 -20.09 -26.96 -13.67
N ASP A 126 -19.58 -28.20 -13.50
CA ASP A 126 -18.79 -28.90 -14.52
C ASP A 126 -19.53 -29.12 -15.85
N ASP A 127 -20.86 -29.23 -15.81
CA ASP A 127 -21.73 -29.50 -16.98
C ASP A 127 -22.02 -28.26 -17.83
N LEU A 128 -21.72 -27.06 -17.35
CA LEU A 128 -22.02 -25.82 -18.05
C LEU A 128 -20.85 -25.37 -18.93
N LYS A 129 -21.14 -25.08 -20.19
CA LYS A 129 -20.16 -24.52 -21.12
C LYS A 129 -20.42 -23.04 -21.32
N LEU A 130 -19.53 -22.22 -20.79
CA LEU A 130 -19.62 -20.77 -20.90
C LEU A 130 -19.03 -20.25 -22.22
N THR A 131 -19.54 -19.11 -22.66
CA THR A 131 -19.20 -18.46 -23.92
C THR A 131 -18.67 -17.03 -23.69
N PRO A 132 -18.03 -16.40 -24.67
CA PRO A 132 -17.69 -14.97 -24.63
C PRO A 132 -18.90 -14.06 -24.39
N GLU A 133 -20.11 -14.48 -24.78
CA GLU A 133 -21.33 -13.72 -24.52
C GLU A 133 -21.70 -13.70 -23.04
N ASP A 134 -21.51 -14.82 -22.35
CA ASP A 134 -21.72 -14.91 -20.90
C ASP A 134 -20.74 -13.99 -20.15
N ALA A 135 -19.48 -14.00 -20.55
CA ALA A 135 -18.46 -13.14 -19.98
C ALA A 135 -18.76 -11.64 -20.23
N TYR A 136 -19.21 -11.28 -21.43
CA TYR A 136 -19.57 -9.89 -21.77
C TYR A 136 -20.80 -9.43 -20.99
N ARG A 137 -21.80 -10.28 -20.80
CA ARG A 137 -22.98 -9.99 -19.99
C ARG A 137 -22.59 -9.73 -18.53
N GLU A 138 -21.76 -10.57 -17.93
CA GLU A 138 -21.27 -10.37 -16.56
C GLU A 138 -20.38 -9.14 -16.45
N PHE A 139 -19.54 -8.87 -17.44
CA PHE A 139 -18.77 -7.64 -17.48
C PHE A 139 -19.68 -6.40 -17.36
N GLN A 140 -20.76 -6.36 -18.14
CA GLN A 140 -21.71 -5.23 -18.10
C GLN A 140 -22.42 -5.11 -16.75
N GLN A 141 -22.65 -6.22 -16.05
CA GLN A 141 -23.25 -6.22 -14.70
C GLN A 141 -22.28 -5.78 -13.61
N LEU A 142 -20.99 -6.09 -13.75
CA LEU A 142 -19.94 -5.72 -12.80
C LEU A 142 -19.49 -4.26 -12.97
N LEU A 143 -19.57 -3.69 -14.18
CA LEU A 143 -19.11 -2.33 -14.48
C LEU A 143 -19.66 -1.24 -13.54
N PRO A 144 -20.97 -1.19 -13.22
CA PRO A 144 -21.51 -0.14 -12.35
C PRO A 144 -20.94 -0.12 -10.93
N ALA A 145 -20.32 -1.21 -10.50
CA ALA A 145 -19.67 -1.30 -9.19
C ALA A 145 -18.18 -0.89 -9.22
N VAL A 146 -17.62 -0.66 -10.42
CA VAL A 146 -16.23 -0.18 -10.56
C VAL A 146 -16.22 1.34 -10.42
N ASP A 147 -15.26 1.85 -9.65
CA ASP A 147 -15.08 3.30 -9.50
C ASP A 147 -14.82 4.00 -10.84
N ASN A 148 -15.46 5.14 -11.05
CA ASN A 148 -15.33 5.90 -12.30
C ASN A 148 -13.88 6.30 -12.60
N ALA A 149 -13.08 6.62 -11.60
CA ALA A 149 -11.65 6.95 -11.79
C ALA A 149 -10.87 5.76 -12.39
N VAL A 150 -11.18 4.53 -11.96
CA VAL A 150 -10.59 3.31 -12.55
C VAL A 150 -11.05 3.15 -14.01
N LEU A 151 -12.34 3.34 -14.28
CA LEU A 151 -12.88 3.21 -15.63
C LEU A 151 -12.27 4.24 -16.58
N GLU A 152 -12.18 5.48 -16.16
CA GLU A 152 -11.60 6.58 -16.96
C GLU A 152 -10.12 6.34 -17.27
N VAL A 153 -9.33 6.02 -16.26
CA VAL A 153 -7.87 5.83 -16.41
C VAL A 153 -7.54 4.56 -17.20
N PHE A 154 -8.31 3.48 -17.03
CA PHE A 154 -8.04 2.22 -17.70
C PHE A 154 -8.61 2.17 -19.09
N PHE A 155 -9.84 2.59 -19.31
CA PHE A 155 -10.54 2.47 -20.57
C PHE A 155 -10.66 3.79 -21.34
N GLY A 156 -10.81 4.92 -20.63
CA GLY A 156 -11.22 6.19 -21.27
C GLY A 156 -12.48 6.00 -22.13
N ASP A 157 -12.53 6.67 -23.26
CA ASP A 157 -13.65 6.55 -24.21
C ASP A 157 -13.79 5.15 -24.83
N PHE A 158 -12.76 4.31 -24.70
CA PHE A 158 -12.77 2.98 -25.31
C PHE A 158 -13.79 2.03 -24.66
N ILE A 159 -14.22 2.32 -23.42
CA ILE A 159 -15.20 1.48 -22.70
C ILE A 159 -16.49 1.26 -23.50
N THR A 160 -16.92 2.26 -24.26
CA THR A 160 -18.14 2.20 -25.10
C THR A 160 -17.95 1.39 -26.39
N GLN A 161 -16.71 1.06 -26.73
CA GLN A 161 -16.35 0.33 -27.94
C GLN A 161 -16.15 -1.17 -27.68
N ILE A 162 -16.11 -1.59 -26.40
CA ILE A 162 -15.92 -2.99 -26.02
C ILE A 162 -17.12 -3.82 -26.45
N LYS A 163 -16.83 -4.92 -27.15
CA LYS A 163 -17.84 -5.84 -27.70
C LYS A 163 -17.61 -7.25 -27.16
N GLN A 164 -18.67 -8.07 -27.25
CA GLN A 164 -18.59 -9.50 -26.91
C GLN A 164 -17.44 -10.22 -27.62
N ALA A 165 -17.22 -9.94 -28.91
CA ALA A 165 -16.16 -10.57 -29.70
C ALA A 165 -14.74 -10.28 -29.25
N ASP A 166 -14.54 -9.27 -28.39
CA ASP A 166 -13.23 -8.90 -27.83
C ASP A 166 -12.82 -9.84 -26.70
N PHE A 167 -13.77 -10.47 -26.02
CA PHE A 167 -13.50 -11.44 -24.98
C PHE A 167 -13.03 -12.77 -25.58
N LYS A 168 -11.84 -13.19 -25.22
CA LYS A 168 -11.26 -14.47 -25.64
C LYS A 168 -11.22 -15.44 -24.48
N PRO A 169 -11.66 -16.68 -24.64
CA PRO A 169 -11.44 -17.72 -23.63
C PRO A 169 -9.93 -17.96 -23.51
N VAL A 170 -9.43 -17.93 -22.27
CA VAL A 170 -8.00 -18.10 -22.01
C VAL A 170 -7.75 -19.39 -21.25
N THR A 171 -8.51 -19.62 -20.19
CA THR A 171 -8.27 -20.72 -19.25
C THR A 171 -9.59 -21.24 -18.73
N GLU A 172 -9.66 -22.56 -18.58
CA GLU A 172 -10.66 -23.23 -17.76
C GLU A 172 -9.92 -24.13 -16.77
N TYR A 173 -10.33 -24.11 -15.52
CA TYR A 173 -9.72 -24.94 -14.50
C TYR A 173 -10.69 -25.41 -13.44
N GLU A 174 -10.43 -26.59 -12.87
CA GLU A 174 -11.19 -27.14 -11.76
C GLU A 174 -10.74 -26.52 -10.42
N ILE A 175 -11.71 -26.36 -9.52
CA ILE A 175 -11.45 -25.93 -8.13
C ILE A 175 -11.13 -27.19 -7.31
N ASP A 176 -9.87 -27.60 -7.35
CA ASP A 176 -9.39 -28.78 -6.66
C ASP A 176 -8.55 -28.47 -5.41
N ASN A 177 -8.25 -29.52 -4.63
CA ASN A 177 -7.44 -29.37 -3.43
C ASN A 177 -5.97 -29.02 -3.73
N SER A 178 -5.44 -29.36 -4.91
CA SER A 178 -4.08 -29.00 -5.31
C SER A 178 -3.94 -27.50 -5.52
N ARG A 179 -4.90 -26.89 -6.23
CA ARG A 179 -4.96 -25.43 -6.43
C ARG A 179 -5.12 -24.70 -5.10
N ARG A 180 -6.04 -25.15 -4.23
CA ARG A 180 -6.22 -24.61 -2.88
C ARG A 180 -4.93 -24.68 -2.06
N ALA A 181 -4.22 -25.80 -2.08
CA ALA A 181 -2.95 -25.98 -1.38
C ALA A 181 -1.86 -25.00 -1.89
N LYS A 182 -1.77 -24.83 -3.22
CA LYS A 182 -0.85 -23.86 -3.82
C LYS A 182 -1.16 -22.43 -3.36
N SER A 183 -2.43 -22.06 -3.37
CA SER A 183 -2.89 -20.72 -2.95
C SER A 183 -2.65 -20.48 -1.46
N LEU A 184 -2.80 -21.46 -0.62
CA LEU A 184 -2.47 -21.39 0.81
C LEU A 184 -0.97 -21.25 1.06
N LEU A 185 -0.13 -21.85 0.22
CA LEU A 185 1.32 -21.63 0.27
C LEU A 185 1.67 -20.19 -0.12
N GLN A 186 1.03 -19.62 -1.13
CA GLN A 186 1.16 -18.21 -1.52
C GLN A 186 0.70 -17.28 -0.40
N ALA A 187 -0.46 -17.58 0.24
CA ALA A 187 -0.95 -16.85 1.41
C ALA A 187 0.06 -16.82 2.57
N LYS A 188 0.74 -17.96 2.81
CA LYS A 188 1.84 -18.02 3.81
C LYS A 188 3.00 -17.06 3.47
N GLN A 189 3.39 -17.01 2.21
CA GLN A 189 4.44 -16.08 1.75
C GLN A 189 3.98 -14.63 1.87
N GLN A 190 2.73 -14.35 1.52
CA GLN A 190 2.12 -13.02 1.64
C GLN A 190 2.07 -12.53 3.09
N ILE A 191 1.67 -13.37 4.05
CA ILE A 191 1.70 -13.03 5.49
C ILE A 191 3.12 -12.63 5.93
N LYS A 192 4.14 -13.37 5.50
CA LYS A 192 5.54 -13.05 5.82
C LYS A 192 5.96 -11.72 5.22
N LYS A 193 5.63 -11.49 3.92
CA LYS A 193 5.94 -10.25 3.21
C LYS A 193 5.26 -9.05 3.90
N GLN A 194 3.97 -9.15 4.21
CA GLN A 194 3.21 -8.11 4.91
C GLN A 194 3.83 -7.76 6.27
N THR A 195 4.20 -8.78 7.06
CA THR A 195 4.86 -8.54 8.35
C THR A 195 6.19 -7.81 8.18
N GLN A 196 7.00 -8.22 7.20
CA GLN A 196 8.28 -7.58 6.91
C GLN A 196 8.09 -6.11 6.53
N GLN A 197 7.13 -5.82 5.66
CA GLN A 197 6.81 -4.45 5.25
C GLN A 197 6.34 -3.60 6.43
N GLN A 198 5.55 -4.15 7.37
CA GLN A 198 5.14 -3.43 8.58
C GLN A 198 6.31 -3.12 9.50
N ILE A 199 7.24 -4.06 9.67
CA ILE A 199 8.47 -3.80 10.41
C ILE A 199 9.23 -2.65 9.76
N GLN A 200 9.35 -2.62 8.43
CA GLN A 200 9.98 -1.52 7.69
C GLN A 200 9.29 -0.18 7.95
N LEU A 201 7.94 -0.17 7.96
CA LEU A 201 7.19 1.05 8.25
C LEU A 201 7.48 1.58 9.66
N VAL A 202 7.47 0.70 10.66
CA VAL A 202 7.78 1.08 12.05
C VAL A 202 9.23 1.58 12.18
N GLU A 203 10.16 0.97 11.45
CA GLU A 203 11.56 1.42 11.40
C GLU A 203 11.67 2.81 10.76
N ARG A 204 10.94 3.07 9.67
CA ARG A 204 10.88 4.40 9.02
C ARG A 204 10.35 5.47 9.96
N GLN A 205 9.25 5.20 10.67
CA GLN A 205 8.70 6.13 11.65
C GLN A 205 9.70 6.48 12.77
N LEU A 206 10.56 5.54 13.15
CA LEU A 206 11.66 5.83 14.08
C LEU A 206 12.72 6.72 13.44
N ASP A 207 13.10 6.44 12.19
CA ASP A 207 14.09 7.23 11.46
C ASP A 207 13.68 8.70 11.36
N ASP A 208 12.40 8.94 11.05
CA ASP A 208 11.84 10.29 10.95
C ASP A 208 11.90 11.03 12.30
N LYS A 209 11.69 10.33 13.40
CA LYS A 209 11.86 10.89 14.75
C LYS A 209 13.32 11.20 15.10
N LEU A 210 14.23 10.27 14.78
CA LEU A 210 15.66 10.42 15.10
C LEU A 210 16.42 11.34 14.12
N ALA A 211 15.80 11.72 12.99
CA ALA A 211 16.38 12.71 12.07
C ALA A 211 16.38 14.13 12.65
N GLN A 212 15.64 14.38 13.74
CA GLN A 212 15.68 15.62 14.52
C GLN A 212 16.68 15.49 15.66
N PRO A 213 17.28 16.61 16.14
CA PRO A 213 18.10 16.57 17.34
C PRO A 213 17.25 16.04 18.51
N THR A 214 17.62 14.87 19.03
CA THR A 214 16.93 14.22 20.14
C THR A 214 17.89 14.04 21.31
N GLU A 215 17.39 14.19 22.53
CA GLU A 215 18.16 13.87 23.72
C GLU A 215 18.44 12.35 23.79
N PRO A 216 19.59 11.92 24.37
CA PRO A 216 19.96 10.51 24.43
C PRO A 216 18.89 9.61 25.06
N GLU A 217 18.16 10.10 26.05
CA GLU A 217 17.07 9.37 26.70
C GLU A 217 15.90 9.10 25.74
N GLN A 218 15.57 10.06 24.88
CA GLN A 218 14.52 9.92 23.88
C GLN A 218 14.92 8.93 22.77
N GLU A 219 16.20 8.88 22.43
CA GLU A 219 16.72 7.90 21.46
C GLU A 219 16.60 6.47 22.01
N GLU A 220 16.98 6.23 23.27
CA GLU A 220 16.86 4.90 23.89
C GLU A 220 15.39 4.48 24.05
N GLU A 221 14.51 5.40 24.43
CA GLU A 221 13.07 5.14 24.51
C GLU A 221 12.49 4.76 23.13
N ALA A 222 12.88 5.47 22.08
CA ALA A 222 12.45 5.19 20.72
C ALA A 222 12.94 3.81 20.24
N LYS A 223 14.18 3.42 20.56
CA LYS A 223 14.72 2.08 20.27
C LYS A 223 13.95 0.97 21.01
N LEU A 224 13.62 1.21 22.29
CA LEU A 224 12.84 0.27 23.09
C LEU A 224 11.44 0.07 22.50
N LEU A 225 10.78 1.16 22.13
CA LEU A 225 9.46 1.13 21.47
C LEU A 225 9.50 0.36 20.15
N LEU A 226 10.53 0.57 19.33
CA LEU A 226 10.73 -0.19 18.10
C LEU A 226 10.84 -1.69 18.37
N LYS A 227 11.65 -2.06 19.37
CA LYS A 227 11.83 -3.47 19.78
C LYS A 227 10.49 -4.11 20.19
N GLN A 228 9.69 -3.40 20.97
CA GLN A 228 8.37 -3.86 21.41
C GLN A 228 7.41 -4.04 20.23
N LYS A 229 7.32 -3.06 19.34
CA LYS A 229 6.47 -3.13 18.12
C LYS A 229 6.90 -4.29 17.21
N ARG A 230 8.19 -4.50 17.00
CA ARG A 230 8.68 -5.66 16.23
C ARG A 230 8.26 -6.99 16.85
N GLN A 231 8.38 -7.13 18.17
CA GLN A 231 7.94 -8.35 18.87
C GLN A 231 6.44 -8.58 18.73
N GLN A 232 5.62 -7.54 18.80
CA GLN A 232 4.18 -7.64 18.57
C GLN A 232 3.85 -8.11 17.14
N LEU A 233 4.49 -7.52 16.12
CA LEU A 233 4.30 -7.91 14.73
C LEU A 233 4.73 -9.37 14.46
N GLU A 234 5.81 -9.83 15.07
CA GLU A 234 6.25 -11.22 14.98
C GLU A 234 5.25 -12.20 15.66
N ARG A 235 4.69 -11.82 16.81
CA ARG A 235 3.62 -12.59 17.49
C ARG A 235 2.37 -12.66 16.60
N LEU A 236 1.95 -11.53 16.02
CA LEU A 236 0.82 -11.47 15.12
C LEU A 236 1.03 -12.36 13.89
N LYS A 237 2.22 -12.30 13.27
CA LYS A 237 2.59 -13.22 12.18
C LYS A 237 2.41 -14.69 12.57
N THR A 238 2.91 -15.06 13.75
CA THR A 238 2.79 -16.44 14.24
C THR A 238 1.32 -16.84 14.39
N LYS A 239 0.48 -15.99 14.98
CA LYS A 239 -0.96 -16.21 15.15
C LYS A 239 -1.67 -16.39 13.80
N ARG A 240 -1.35 -15.52 12.82
CA ARG A 240 -1.90 -15.61 11.46
C ARG A 240 -1.50 -16.91 10.75
N LEU A 241 -0.25 -17.33 10.88
CA LEU A 241 0.24 -18.58 10.29
C LEU A 241 -0.39 -19.83 10.94
N GLU A 242 -0.67 -19.80 12.23
CA GLU A 242 -1.38 -20.92 12.91
C GLU A 242 -2.84 -20.97 12.47
N ARG A 243 -3.54 -19.84 12.34
CA ARG A 243 -4.90 -19.79 11.76
C ARG A 243 -4.91 -20.38 10.34
N LEU A 244 -3.93 -19.98 9.51
CA LEU A 244 -3.80 -20.50 8.15
C LEU A 244 -3.60 -22.03 8.14
N LYS A 245 -2.78 -22.59 9.03
CA LYS A 245 -2.60 -24.05 9.16
C LYS A 245 -3.90 -24.76 9.54
N THR A 246 -4.70 -24.17 10.43
CA THR A 246 -6.00 -24.72 10.82
C THR A 246 -6.93 -24.77 9.62
N ASN A 247 -7.02 -23.68 8.84
CA ASN A 247 -7.84 -23.64 7.64
C ASN A 247 -7.39 -24.66 6.59
N ILE A 248 -6.09 -24.86 6.41
CA ILE A 248 -5.55 -25.91 5.54
C ILE A 248 -6.07 -27.29 5.96
N ARG A 249 -6.07 -27.60 7.26
CA ARG A 249 -6.53 -28.90 7.78
C ARG A 249 -8.03 -29.09 7.59
N GLU A 250 -8.82 -28.02 7.76
CA GLU A 250 -10.28 -28.10 7.54
C GLU A 250 -10.61 -28.26 6.05
N LEU A 251 -9.98 -27.51 5.18
CA LEU A 251 -10.16 -27.64 3.72
C LEU A 251 -9.77 -29.03 3.20
N ALA A 252 -8.75 -29.66 3.79
CA ALA A 252 -8.35 -31.00 3.42
C ALA A 252 -9.39 -32.09 3.76
N LYS A 253 -10.33 -31.79 4.68
CA LYS A 253 -11.43 -32.69 5.06
C LYS A 253 -12.66 -32.53 4.16
N THR A 254 -12.76 -31.42 3.44
CA THR A 254 -13.91 -31.15 2.56
C THR A 254 -13.71 -31.77 1.19
N THR A 255 -14.75 -32.46 0.70
CA THR A 255 -14.76 -32.91 -0.70
C THR A 255 -15.00 -31.71 -1.59
N PRO A 256 -14.13 -31.46 -2.59
CA PRO A 256 -14.37 -30.33 -3.53
C PRO A 256 -15.70 -30.55 -4.25
N ASN A 257 -16.50 -29.48 -4.35
CA ASN A 257 -17.58 -29.45 -5.33
C ASN A 257 -16.94 -29.54 -6.72
N LYS A 258 -17.59 -30.26 -7.65
CA LYS A 258 -17.16 -30.30 -9.05
C LYS A 258 -17.52 -28.94 -9.72
N GLU A 259 -16.79 -27.92 -9.35
CA GLU A 259 -16.94 -26.57 -9.92
C GLU A 259 -15.69 -26.22 -10.71
N LYS A 260 -15.91 -25.44 -11.77
CA LYS A 260 -14.88 -24.91 -12.65
C LYS A 260 -14.91 -23.40 -12.65
N VAL A 261 -13.80 -22.83 -13.06
CA VAL A 261 -13.69 -21.40 -13.38
C VAL A 261 -13.29 -21.28 -14.83
N SER A 262 -14.10 -20.56 -15.60
CA SER A 262 -13.75 -20.14 -16.97
C SER A 262 -13.33 -18.69 -16.98
N GLU A 263 -12.19 -18.40 -17.58
CA GLU A 263 -11.62 -17.05 -17.67
C GLU A 263 -11.65 -16.56 -19.11
N PHE A 264 -12.15 -15.35 -19.28
CA PHE A 264 -12.23 -14.65 -20.56
C PHE A 264 -11.47 -13.34 -20.43
N THR A 265 -10.45 -13.16 -21.27
CA THR A 265 -9.59 -11.98 -21.21
C THR A 265 -9.80 -11.11 -22.42
N PHE A 266 -9.88 -9.82 -22.16
CA PHE A 266 -9.82 -8.76 -23.11
C PHE A 266 -8.51 -7.98 -22.91
N LYS A 267 -7.75 -7.81 -24.01
CA LYS A 267 -6.52 -7.03 -23.99
C LYS A 267 -6.77 -5.67 -24.62
N LEU A 268 -6.53 -4.61 -23.87
CA LEU A 268 -6.66 -3.25 -24.39
C LEU A 268 -5.70 -3.02 -25.58
N PRO A 269 -6.14 -2.26 -26.60
CA PRO A 269 -5.29 -1.90 -27.73
C PRO A 269 -4.00 -1.18 -27.33
N GLU A 270 -2.97 -1.29 -28.15
CA GLU A 270 -1.64 -0.73 -27.88
C GLU A 270 -1.64 0.79 -27.66
N HIS A 271 -2.52 1.54 -28.34
CA HIS A 271 -2.64 2.99 -28.22
C HIS A 271 -3.21 3.44 -26.85
N THR A 272 -3.77 2.53 -26.06
CA THR A 272 -4.23 2.80 -24.69
C THR A 272 -3.15 2.45 -23.66
N LYS A 273 -1.93 2.12 -24.09
CA LYS A 273 -0.82 1.75 -23.22
C LYS A 273 -0.34 2.91 -22.32
N ARG A 274 0.49 2.56 -21.37
CA ARG A 274 1.09 3.34 -20.27
C ARG A 274 1.35 4.83 -20.54
N PRO A 275 1.87 5.27 -21.71
CA PRO A 275 1.99 6.70 -22.02
C PRO A 275 0.64 7.42 -22.08
N ALA A 276 -0.44 6.75 -22.51
CA ALA A 276 -1.76 7.36 -22.55
C ALA A 276 -2.31 7.66 -21.14
N ARG A 277 -2.10 6.74 -20.18
CA ARG A 277 -2.50 6.98 -18.78
C ARG A 277 -1.70 8.11 -18.13
N ALA A 278 -0.41 8.21 -18.41
CA ALA A 278 0.42 9.31 -17.96
C ALA A 278 -0.11 10.67 -18.46
N GLN A 279 -0.67 10.70 -19.67
CA GLN A 279 -1.24 11.94 -20.26
C GLN A 279 -2.35 12.54 -19.41
N THR A 280 -3.17 11.73 -18.77
CA THR A 280 -4.22 12.19 -17.83
C THR A 280 -3.64 13.11 -16.74
N TYR A 281 -2.40 12.86 -16.32
CA TYR A 281 -1.79 13.55 -15.18
C TYR A 281 -0.74 14.60 -15.55
N ILE A 282 -0.53 14.89 -16.85
CA ILE A 282 0.53 15.84 -17.31
C ILE A 282 0.38 17.20 -16.65
N SER A 283 -0.82 17.76 -16.66
CA SER A 283 -1.05 19.12 -16.11
C SER A 283 -0.77 19.18 -14.61
N THR A 284 -1.25 18.19 -13.86
CA THR A 284 -1.05 18.13 -12.41
C THR A 284 0.41 17.87 -12.07
N VAL A 285 1.07 16.92 -12.73
CA VAL A 285 2.50 16.65 -12.53
C VAL A 285 3.34 17.89 -12.88
N ALA A 286 3.10 18.54 -14.01
CA ALA A 286 3.83 19.75 -14.40
C ALA A 286 3.67 20.87 -13.34
N LYS A 287 2.45 21.09 -12.83
CA LYS A 287 2.15 22.04 -11.77
C LYS A 287 2.92 21.73 -10.49
N GLN A 288 2.87 20.48 -10.01
CA GLN A 288 3.51 20.11 -8.75
C GLN A 288 5.03 20.01 -8.88
N SER A 289 5.55 19.51 -10.01
CA SER A 289 6.97 19.49 -10.33
C SER A 289 7.58 20.90 -10.29
N LYS A 290 6.91 21.88 -10.90
CA LYS A 290 7.34 23.29 -10.84
C LYS A 290 7.30 23.85 -9.42
N ARG A 291 6.24 23.53 -8.66
CA ARG A 291 6.06 24.01 -7.28
C ARG A 291 7.13 23.49 -6.33
N PHE A 292 7.49 22.22 -6.47
CA PHE A 292 8.39 21.53 -5.55
C PHE A 292 9.80 21.31 -6.08
N ASP A 293 10.13 21.86 -7.25
CA ASP A 293 11.47 21.72 -7.87
C ASP A 293 11.88 20.22 -8.03
N ILE A 294 10.96 19.41 -8.56
CA ILE A 294 11.19 17.98 -8.87
C ILE A 294 10.97 17.76 -10.37
N VAL A 295 11.85 17.00 -11.01
CA VAL A 295 11.77 16.73 -12.46
C VAL A 295 10.50 15.91 -12.77
N PRO A 296 9.65 16.32 -13.76
CA PRO A 296 8.42 15.60 -14.10
C PRO A 296 8.62 14.11 -14.40
N SER A 297 9.68 13.77 -15.15
CA SER A 297 9.99 12.37 -15.50
C SER A 297 10.20 11.49 -14.28
N LEU A 298 10.78 12.02 -13.20
CA LEU A 298 10.93 11.30 -11.95
C LEU A 298 9.57 11.08 -11.25
N VAL A 299 8.69 12.10 -11.23
CA VAL A 299 7.34 11.95 -10.65
C VAL A 299 6.57 10.86 -11.39
N PHE A 300 6.56 10.88 -12.72
CA PHE A 300 5.92 9.84 -13.53
C PHE A 300 6.52 8.45 -13.32
N SER A 301 7.84 8.32 -13.22
CA SER A 301 8.50 7.03 -13.01
C SER A 301 8.18 6.44 -11.64
N VAL A 302 8.05 7.29 -10.61
CA VAL A 302 7.57 6.91 -9.28
C VAL A 302 6.11 6.45 -9.36
N MET A 303 5.20 7.24 -9.93
CA MET A 303 3.79 6.86 -10.12
C MET A 303 3.65 5.52 -10.85
N HIS A 304 4.40 5.34 -11.95
CA HIS A 304 4.42 4.10 -12.69
C HIS A 304 4.91 2.91 -11.84
N THR A 305 5.86 3.13 -10.94
CA THR A 305 6.43 2.07 -10.10
C THR A 305 5.54 1.75 -8.91
N GLU A 306 4.87 2.75 -8.35
CA GLU A 306 4.01 2.61 -7.20
C GLU A 306 2.63 2.03 -7.52
N SER A 307 2.02 2.42 -8.65
CA SER A 307 0.62 2.09 -8.91
C SER A 307 0.31 1.66 -10.35
N HIS A 308 1.23 1.77 -11.28
CA HIS A 308 0.96 1.65 -12.72
C HIS A 308 -0.17 2.61 -13.16
N PHE A 309 -0.25 3.78 -12.53
CA PHE A 309 -1.30 4.80 -12.70
C PHE A 309 -2.69 4.34 -12.24
N ASN A 310 -2.80 3.34 -11.38
CA ASN A 310 -4.05 2.97 -10.74
C ASN A 310 -4.38 3.99 -9.61
N PRO A 311 -5.44 4.82 -9.74
CA PRO A 311 -5.77 5.84 -8.74
C PRO A 311 -6.25 5.23 -7.42
N LEU A 312 -6.82 4.03 -7.45
CA LEU A 312 -7.29 3.30 -6.26
C LEU A 312 -6.27 2.29 -5.74
N ALA A 313 -5.01 2.39 -6.17
CA ALA A 313 -3.97 1.51 -5.67
C ALA A 313 -3.88 1.58 -4.15
N LYS A 314 -3.85 0.39 -3.53
CA LYS A 314 -3.67 0.21 -2.09
C LYS A 314 -2.69 -0.94 -1.85
N SER A 315 -1.71 -0.71 -1.01
CA SER A 315 -0.85 -1.80 -0.55
C SER A 315 -1.44 -2.48 0.69
N ALA A 316 -0.97 -3.69 0.97
CA ALA A 316 -1.34 -4.44 2.18
C ALA A 316 -0.93 -3.72 3.48
N ILE A 317 0.02 -2.80 3.40
CA ILE A 317 0.30 -1.80 4.42
C ILE A 317 -0.23 -0.50 3.86
N PRO A 318 -1.11 0.21 4.56
CA PRO A 318 -1.91 1.27 3.97
C PRO A 318 -1.04 2.39 3.37
N ALA A 319 -0.64 2.18 2.12
CA ALA A 319 -0.16 3.19 1.21
C ALA A 319 -1.23 3.37 0.13
N TYR A 320 -1.53 4.61 -0.24
CA TYR A 320 -2.71 4.95 -1.02
C TYR A 320 -2.41 5.72 -2.29
N GLY A 321 -3.16 5.41 -3.33
CA GLY A 321 -3.27 6.17 -4.56
C GLY A 321 -2.05 6.07 -5.48
N LEU A 322 -1.96 6.98 -6.43
CA LEU A 322 -1.01 6.98 -7.54
C LEU A 322 0.46 6.90 -7.12
N MET A 323 0.84 7.57 -6.04
CA MET A 323 2.20 7.63 -5.51
C MET A 323 2.38 6.86 -4.19
N GLN A 324 1.39 6.06 -3.81
CA GLN A 324 1.44 5.15 -2.65
C GLN A 324 1.94 5.83 -1.35
N ILE A 325 1.28 6.91 -0.97
CA ILE A 325 1.62 7.65 0.24
C ILE A 325 1.12 6.90 1.47
N VAL A 326 2.03 6.65 2.41
CA VAL A 326 1.71 6.08 3.72
C VAL A 326 1.27 7.19 4.67
N PRO A 327 0.00 7.22 5.14
CA PRO A 327 -0.55 8.27 6.00
C PRO A 327 0.31 8.62 7.21
N THR A 328 0.80 7.61 7.89
CA THR A 328 1.47 7.72 9.21
C THR A 328 2.98 7.95 9.14
N SER A 329 3.55 8.07 7.94
CA SER A 329 4.98 8.41 7.75
C SER A 329 5.12 9.54 6.73
N ALA A 330 5.26 9.24 5.43
CA ALA A 330 5.34 10.27 4.38
C ALA A 330 4.19 11.29 4.46
N GLY A 331 2.96 10.82 4.76
CA GLY A 331 1.80 11.68 4.93
C GLY A 331 1.93 12.68 6.08
N VAL A 332 2.52 12.27 7.22
CA VAL A 332 2.79 13.18 8.35
C VAL A 332 3.83 14.24 7.96
N ASP A 333 4.92 13.84 7.31
CA ASP A 333 5.95 14.78 6.85
C ASP A 333 5.39 15.82 5.88
N VAL A 334 4.55 15.36 4.95
CA VAL A 334 3.88 16.23 3.97
C VAL A 334 2.87 17.15 4.65
N ASN A 335 2.04 16.64 5.57
CA ASN A 335 1.09 17.46 6.35
C ASN A 335 1.82 18.55 7.14
N ARG A 336 2.93 18.20 7.77
CA ARG A 336 3.76 19.18 8.50
C ARG A 336 4.34 20.22 7.56
N PHE A 337 4.81 19.82 6.38
CA PHE A 337 5.40 20.69 5.40
C PHE A 337 4.38 21.62 4.73
N LEU A 338 3.24 21.10 4.29
CA LEU A 338 2.24 21.86 3.54
C LEU A 338 1.29 22.67 4.42
N TYR A 339 0.91 22.09 5.59
CA TYR A 339 -0.21 22.58 6.39
C TYR A 339 0.16 22.88 7.85
N SER A 340 1.44 22.69 8.23
CA SER A 340 1.94 22.84 9.61
C SER A 340 1.15 21.97 10.63
N ARG A 341 0.71 20.77 10.19
CA ARG A 341 -0.05 19.82 10.99
C ARG A 341 0.79 18.57 11.22
N ASP A 342 0.90 18.14 12.48
CA ASP A 342 1.65 16.93 12.88
C ASP A 342 0.71 15.74 13.08
N GLU A 343 -0.04 15.41 12.02
CA GLU A 343 -1.04 14.35 12.00
C GLU A 343 -0.96 13.52 10.71
N PRO A 344 -1.43 12.27 10.71
CA PRO A 344 -1.51 11.46 9.51
C PRO A 344 -2.41 12.09 8.45
N MET A 345 -2.04 11.89 7.19
CA MET A 345 -2.84 12.36 6.07
C MET A 345 -4.03 11.40 5.85
N PRO A 346 -5.29 11.89 5.76
CA PRO A 346 -6.43 11.01 5.58
C PRO A 346 -6.37 10.20 4.28
N SER A 347 -6.78 8.93 4.32
CA SER A 347 -6.85 8.09 3.12
C SER A 347 -7.84 8.64 2.07
N THR A 348 -8.93 9.24 2.51
CA THR A 348 -9.90 9.92 1.63
C THR A 348 -9.28 11.08 0.85
N TYR A 349 -8.34 11.82 1.46
CA TYR A 349 -7.54 12.84 0.78
C TYR A 349 -6.58 12.23 -0.24
N LEU A 350 -5.95 11.10 0.12
CA LEU A 350 -4.95 10.41 -0.70
C LEU A 350 -5.53 9.62 -1.89
N TYR A 351 -6.84 9.35 -1.90
CA TYR A 351 -7.51 8.79 -3.07
C TYR A 351 -7.92 9.84 -4.11
N ILE A 352 -7.86 11.13 -3.76
CA ILE A 352 -8.02 12.21 -4.74
C ILE A 352 -6.69 12.36 -5.49
N GLU A 353 -6.72 12.13 -6.78
CA GLU A 353 -5.55 12.03 -7.66
C GLU A 353 -4.62 13.24 -7.57
N ASP A 354 -5.16 14.44 -7.71
CA ASP A 354 -4.40 15.70 -7.61
C ASP A 354 -3.72 15.86 -6.25
N ASN A 355 -4.42 15.50 -5.17
CA ASN A 355 -3.88 15.57 -3.82
C ASN A 355 -2.79 14.53 -3.59
N ASN A 356 -2.94 13.36 -4.18
CA ASN A 356 -1.95 12.29 -4.08
C ASN A 356 -0.65 12.65 -4.81
N ILE A 357 -0.77 13.21 -6.03
CA ILE A 357 0.37 13.71 -6.81
C ILE A 357 1.05 14.88 -6.07
N GLU A 358 0.26 15.81 -5.49
CA GLU A 358 0.80 16.88 -4.64
C GLU A 358 1.60 16.32 -3.48
N ALA A 359 1.01 15.38 -2.73
CA ALA A 359 1.64 14.78 -1.55
C ALA A 359 2.92 14.02 -1.91
N GLY A 360 2.89 13.20 -2.97
CA GLY A 360 4.05 12.42 -3.41
C GLY A 360 5.20 13.30 -3.92
N THR A 361 4.87 14.34 -4.69
CA THR A 361 5.88 15.29 -5.20
C THR A 361 6.46 16.13 -4.07
N ALA A 362 5.63 16.56 -3.10
CA ALA A 362 6.09 17.25 -1.90
C ALA A 362 6.99 16.33 -1.04
N TYR A 363 6.71 15.05 -0.95
CA TYR A 363 7.57 14.11 -0.22
C TYR A 363 8.94 13.93 -0.90
N LEU A 364 8.99 13.83 -2.23
CA LEU A 364 10.25 13.85 -2.97
C LEU A 364 11.06 15.13 -2.68
N HIS A 365 10.41 16.29 -2.66
CA HIS A 365 11.04 17.55 -2.28
C HIS A 365 11.59 17.51 -0.84
N ILE A 366 10.82 17.00 0.12
CA ILE A 366 11.27 16.87 1.52
C ILE A 366 12.52 15.98 1.59
N LEU A 367 12.54 14.88 0.86
CA LEU A 367 13.71 14.00 0.79
C LEU A 367 14.93 14.71 0.20
N ASP A 368 14.77 15.44 -0.92
CA ASP A 368 15.86 16.18 -1.57
C ASP A 368 16.40 17.32 -0.72
N LYS A 369 15.51 18.22 -0.26
CA LYS A 369 15.91 19.51 0.34
C LYS A 369 16.08 19.46 1.85
N ARG A 370 15.54 18.45 2.54
CA ARG A 370 15.65 18.34 4.00
C ARG A 370 16.53 17.17 4.43
N TYR A 371 16.16 15.94 4.08
CA TYR A 371 16.85 14.73 4.55
C TYR A 371 18.22 14.55 3.89
N LEU A 372 18.29 14.71 2.56
CA LEU A 372 19.48 14.41 1.74
C LEU A 372 20.27 15.63 1.31
N LYS A 373 19.94 16.81 1.84
CA LYS A 373 20.53 18.12 1.42
C LYS A 373 22.05 18.20 1.52
N HIS A 374 22.69 17.32 2.32
CA HIS A 374 24.14 17.30 2.51
C HIS A 374 24.87 16.41 1.50
N ILE A 375 24.15 15.73 0.59
CA ILE A 375 24.74 15.04 -0.54
C ILE A 375 24.94 16.08 -1.66
N ASN A 376 26.19 16.34 -2.04
CA ASN A 376 26.54 17.43 -2.94
C ASN A 376 26.23 17.11 -4.41
N ASP A 377 26.60 15.89 -4.85
CA ASP A 377 26.36 15.48 -6.22
C ASP A 377 24.88 15.21 -6.49
N PRO A 378 24.27 15.88 -7.52
CA PRO A 378 22.84 15.76 -7.78
C PRO A 378 22.40 14.35 -8.19
N LEU A 379 23.25 13.60 -8.89
CA LEU A 379 22.92 12.26 -9.36
C LEU A 379 22.96 11.25 -8.20
N SER A 380 23.99 11.32 -7.36
CA SER A 380 24.08 10.55 -6.11
C SER A 380 22.91 10.82 -5.19
N ARG A 381 22.53 12.10 -5.06
CA ARG A 381 21.37 12.52 -4.26
C ARG A 381 20.06 11.98 -4.83
N LYS A 382 19.89 11.98 -6.17
CA LYS A 382 18.73 11.37 -6.84
C LYS A 382 18.63 9.87 -6.56
N TYR A 383 19.71 9.11 -6.64
CA TYR A 383 19.70 7.67 -6.32
C TYR A 383 19.29 7.43 -4.86
N CYS A 384 19.87 8.19 -3.94
CA CYS A 384 19.52 8.11 -2.52
C CYS A 384 18.06 8.54 -2.27
N MET A 385 17.54 9.53 -2.99
CA MET A 385 16.16 10.01 -2.89
C MET A 385 15.17 8.93 -3.35
N ILE A 386 15.42 8.29 -4.49
CA ILE A 386 14.58 7.19 -4.99
C ILE A 386 14.54 6.04 -3.98
N ALA A 387 15.69 5.62 -3.47
CA ALA A 387 15.75 4.58 -2.45
C ALA A 387 15.04 5.00 -1.16
N ALA A 388 15.24 6.24 -0.70
CA ALA A 388 14.63 6.79 0.51
C ALA A 388 13.11 6.94 0.39
N TYR A 389 12.58 7.20 -0.80
CA TYR A 389 11.14 7.24 -1.04
C TYR A 389 10.47 5.90 -0.64
N ASN A 390 11.07 4.79 -1.02
CA ASN A 390 10.57 3.46 -0.70
C ASN A 390 10.88 3.02 0.74
N THR A 391 12.13 3.21 1.22
CA THR A 391 12.57 2.60 2.48
C THR A 391 12.89 3.58 3.61
N GLY A 392 12.88 4.91 3.34
CA GLY A 392 13.29 5.95 4.28
C GLY A 392 14.78 6.27 4.24
N ALA A 393 15.12 7.53 4.57
CA ALA A 393 16.50 8.05 4.54
C ALA A 393 17.43 7.33 5.52
N GLY A 394 16.92 6.84 6.65
CA GLY A 394 17.70 6.10 7.64
C GLY A 394 18.25 4.78 7.12
N ASN A 395 17.47 4.03 6.33
CA ASN A 395 17.96 2.80 5.72
C ASN A 395 18.96 3.07 4.60
N VAL A 396 18.83 4.19 3.88
CA VAL A 396 19.87 4.66 2.95
C VAL A 396 21.16 4.97 3.71
N ALA A 397 21.09 5.67 4.85
CA ALA A 397 22.26 5.99 5.66
C ALA A 397 23.01 4.73 6.15
N ARG A 398 22.30 3.70 6.54
CA ARG A 398 22.88 2.41 6.98
C ARG A 398 23.76 1.74 5.94
N VAL A 399 23.50 1.95 4.66
CA VAL A 399 24.31 1.40 3.57
C VAL A 399 25.75 1.94 3.59
N PHE A 400 25.90 3.22 3.96
CA PHE A 400 27.18 3.91 3.90
C PHE A 400 27.89 4.01 5.25
N ASN A 401 27.15 3.95 6.37
CA ASN A 401 27.75 4.02 7.70
C ASN A 401 28.31 2.67 8.13
N SER A 402 29.63 2.61 8.41
CA SER A 402 30.33 1.39 8.83
C SER A 402 29.83 0.81 10.16
N ASP A 403 29.26 1.66 11.03
CA ASP A 403 28.62 1.26 12.29
C ASP A 403 27.16 0.83 12.11
N GLY A 404 26.64 0.86 10.89
CA GLY A 404 25.24 0.56 10.59
C GLY A 404 24.24 1.59 11.16
N SER A 405 24.71 2.75 11.59
CA SER A 405 23.85 3.81 12.12
C SER A 405 23.00 4.45 11.03
N ARG A 406 21.88 5.03 11.44
CA ARG A 406 20.90 5.72 10.56
C ARG A 406 21.21 7.20 10.36
N ASN A 407 22.40 7.63 10.78
CA ASN A 407 22.82 9.03 10.72
C ASN A 407 23.10 9.46 9.27
N ILE A 408 22.14 10.16 8.66
CA ILE A 408 22.25 10.61 7.27
C ILE A 408 23.37 11.64 7.05
N ARG A 409 23.71 12.45 8.07
CA ARG A 409 24.82 13.43 7.97
C ARG A 409 26.16 12.72 7.86
N ASN A 410 26.39 11.65 8.61
CA ASN A 410 27.60 10.85 8.50
C ASN A 410 27.66 10.14 7.15
N ALA A 411 26.55 9.48 6.74
CA ALA A 411 26.44 8.85 5.44
C ALA A 411 26.73 9.82 4.28
N SER A 412 26.23 11.06 4.36
CA SER A 412 26.46 12.07 3.32
C SER A 412 27.94 12.41 3.13
N ARG A 413 28.76 12.39 4.18
CA ARG A 413 30.21 12.60 4.07
C ARG A 413 30.87 11.50 3.26
N ILE A 414 30.46 10.25 3.47
CA ILE A 414 30.97 9.09 2.75
C ILE A 414 30.48 9.12 1.30
N ILE A 415 29.19 9.37 1.07
CA ILE A 415 28.61 9.50 -0.27
C ILE A 415 29.33 10.59 -1.07
N ASN A 416 29.63 11.73 -0.48
CA ASN A 416 30.34 12.84 -1.14
C ASN A 416 31.80 12.52 -1.52
N SER A 417 32.37 11.45 -1.02
CA SER A 417 33.70 10.94 -1.42
C SER A 417 33.63 9.87 -2.51
N MET A 418 32.44 9.49 -2.96
CA MET A 418 32.20 8.45 -3.97
C MET A 418 31.75 9.07 -5.30
N THR A 419 31.98 8.34 -6.40
CA THR A 419 31.34 8.68 -7.67
C THR A 419 29.89 8.21 -7.68
N PRO A 420 29.00 8.82 -8.50
CA PRO A 420 27.60 8.42 -8.58
C PRO A 420 27.42 6.91 -8.87
N GLU A 421 28.25 6.33 -9.72
CA GLU A 421 28.20 4.91 -10.07
C GLU A 421 28.47 4.03 -8.85
N ARG A 422 29.45 4.40 -8.02
CA ARG A 422 29.75 3.68 -6.78
C ARG A 422 28.64 3.85 -5.73
N VAL A 423 27.98 5.00 -5.70
CA VAL A 423 26.83 5.22 -4.83
C VAL A 423 25.68 4.31 -5.24
N LEU A 424 25.40 4.20 -6.55
CA LEU A 424 24.37 3.30 -7.06
C LEU A 424 24.69 1.83 -6.74
N GLU A 425 25.91 1.38 -7.02
CA GLU A 425 26.37 0.02 -6.72
C GLU A 425 26.26 -0.32 -5.21
N ALA A 426 26.63 0.64 -4.34
CA ALA A 426 26.49 0.48 -2.90
C ALA A 426 25.02 0.35 -2.47
N LEU A 427 24.11 1.13 -3.07
CA LEU A 427 22.68 1.03 -2.79
C LEU A 427 22.11 -0.32 -3.28
N GLU A 428 22.45 -0.76 -4.50
CA GLU A 428 21.96 -2.02 -5.06
C GLU A 428 22.44 -3.25 -4.26
N SER A 429 23.64 -3.21 -3.73
CA SER A 429 24.20 -4.31 -2.92
C SER A 429 23.82 -4.21 -1.44
N GLY A 430 23.86 -3.02 -0.86
CA GLY A 430 23.81 -2.81 0.59
C GLY A 430 22.43 -2.51 1.17
N LEU A 431 21.43 -2.15 0.35
CA LEU A 431 20.08 -1.92 0.87
C LEU A 431 19.52 -3.19 1.55
N PRO A 432 18.85 -3.04 2.73
CA PRO A 432 18.47 -4.19 3.56
C PRO A 432 17.34 -5.04 2.97
N TYR A 433 16.62 -4.52 1.97
CA TYR A 433 15.45 -5.15 1.40
C TYR A 433 15.55 -5.28 -0.11
N ASP A 434 15.38 -6.49 -0.64
CA ASP A 434 15.39 -6.74 -2.08
C ASP A 434 14.28 -5.98 -2.81
N GLU A 435 13.15 -5.74 -2.15
CA GLU A 435 12.07 -4.92 -2.69
C GLU A 435 12.56 -3.49 -3.01
N THR A 436 13.34 -2.87 -2.12
CA THR A 436 13.89 -1.53 -2.34
C THR A 436 14.95 -1.51 -3.44
N LYS A 437 15.77 -2.54 -3.53
CA LYS A 437 16.75 -2.69 -4.64
C LYS A 437 16.03 -2.74 -5.99
N HIS A 438 15.00 -3.59 -6.09
CA HIS A 438 14.19 -3.69 -7.30
C HIS A 438 13.39 -2.40 -7.58
N TYR A 439 12.96 -1.69 -6.54
CA TYR A 439 12.28 -0.41 -6.67
C TYR A 439 13.20 0.64 -7.30
N LEU A 440 14.39 0.83 -6.74
CA LEU A 440 15.41 1.76 -7.27
C LEU A 440 15.68 1.49 -8.75
N LYS A 441 15.94 0.24 -9.09
CA LYS A 441 16.19 -0.18 -10.47
C LYS A 441 15.00 0.16 -11.38
N ARG A 442 13.78 -0.21 -11.00
CA ARG A 442 12.58 0.04 -11.81
C ARG A 442 12.29 1.52 -12.04
N VAL A 443 12.49 2.37 -11.01
CA VAL A 443 12.29 3.82 -11.17
C VAL A 443 13.30 4.37 -12.18
N LEU A 444 14.58 3.99 -12.08
CA LEU A 444 15.64 4.42 -13.01
C LEU A 444 15.41 3.92 -14.45
N GLU A 445 14.96 2.69 -14.63
CA GLU A 445 14.62 2.12 -15.94
C GLU A 445 13.39 2.79 -16.58
N ARG A 446 12.47 3.31 -15.76
CA ARG A 446 11.21 3.93 -16.22
C ARG A 446 11.34 5.43 -16.48
N GLU A 447 12.24 6.13 -15.81
CA GLU A 447 12.40 7.58 -15.94
C GLU A 447 12.63 8.04 -17.39
N PRO A 448 13.46 7.36 -18.22
CA PRO A 448 13.62 7.73 -19.63
C PRO A 448 12.35 7.67 -20.46
N LEU A 449 11.35 6.86 -20.06
CA LEU A 449 10.06 6.76 -20.78
C LEU A 449 9.22 8.05 -20.70
N TYR A 450 9.57 8.98 -19.80
CA TYR A 450 8.82 10.18 -19.49
C TYR A 450 9.60 11.48 -19.70
N GLN A 451 10.76 11.43 -20.36
CA GLN A 451 11.60 12.62 -20.59
C GLN A 451 11.01 13.59 -21.62
N GLU A 452 10.12 13.09 -22.49
CA GLU A 452 9.49 13.87 -23.56
C GLU A 452 8.03 14.28 -23.23
N ILE A 453 7.57 13.97 -22.03
CA ILE A 453 6.29 14.42 -21.47
C ILE A 453 6.53 15.63 -20.55
#